data_fb020731d398e87893c980cdf794182e
#
_entry.id   fb020731d398e87893c980cdf794182e
#
_cell.length_a   1.000
_cell.length_b   1.000
_cell.length_c   1.000
_cell.angle_alpha   90.00
_cell.angle_beta   90.00
_cell.angle_gamma   90.00
#
_symmetry.space_group_name_H-M   'P 1'
#
loop_
_entity.id
_entity.type
_entity.pdbx_description
1 polymer ?
#
loop_
_entity_poly.entity_id
_entity_poly.type
_entity_poly.pdbx_seq_one_letter_code
_entity_poly.pdbx_strand_id
1 'polypeptide(L)'
;MKSNKNDANDAEAICEALSRPGMRFVTVKTVEQQDIQAVHRIRSELLGQRTSKANQIRGLVAEYGLVAPQQMTRLRAAVPDWLEDAENGLTCRFRGLLNGLWDDLIRLDHRVAELDREINAIAQHDPVAKRLQQLRGVGPLIATALIAAVGNAEQFSNGRQMAASLGLTPKQHSSGGKDRMQGTLSTQDDDTHLR
;
A
#
# COMPACT_ATOMS: atom_id res chain seq x y z
N MET A 1 -7.27 -30.68 15.53
CA MET A 1 -7.51 -29.30 15.01
C MET A 1 -9.01 -29.05 15.02
N LYS A 2 -9.49 -28.07 15.80
CA LYS A 2 -10.89 -27.66 15.79
C LYS A 2 -11.16 -26.91 14.49
N SER A 3 -12.08 -27.39 13.66
CA SER A 3 -12.25 -26.96 12.27
C SER A 3 -13.20 -25.77 12.04
N ASN A 4 -13.87 -25.28 13.09
CA ASN A 4 -14.83 -24.17 12.98
C ASN A 4 -14.28 -22.90 13.61
N LYS A 5 -14.21 -21.82 12.82
CA LYS A 5 -13.92 -20.48 13.29
C LYS A 5 -15.07 -20.02 14.20
N ASN A 6 -14.74 -19.82 15.48
CA ASN A 6 -15.70 -19.36 16.48
C ASN A 6 -14.92 -18.63 17.58
N ASP A 7 -15.51 -17.58 18.14
CA ASP A 7 -14.89 -16.70 19.13
C ASP A 7 -14.41 -17.46 20.39
N ALA A 8 -15.07 -18.54 20.79
CA ALA A 8 -14.63 -19.37 21.92
C ALA A 8 -13.32 -20.11 21.62
N ASN A 9 -13.14 -20.60 20.38
CA ASN A 9 -11.90 -21.25 19.94
C ASN A 9 -10.76 -20.24 19.85
N ASP A 10 -11.05 -19.01 19.40
CA ASP A 10 -10.07 -17.93 19.30
C ASP A 10 -9.64 -17.47 20.70
N ALA A 11 -10.57 -17.35 21.66
CA ALA A 11 -10.26 -17.04 23.06
C ALA A 11 -9.42 -18.14 23.72
N GLU A 12 -9.76 -19.44 23.49
CA GLU A 12 -8.98 -20.58 23.99
C GLU A 12 -7.55 -20.56 23.42
N ALA A 13 -7.40 -20.28 22.11
CA ALA A 13 -6.10 -20.19 21.46
C ALA A 13 -5.24 -19.03 22.02
N ILE A 14 -5.85 -17.88 22.34
CA ILE A 14 -5.18 -16.75 22.99
C ILE A 14 -4.72 -17.14 24.39
N CYS A 15 -5.57 -17.78 25.20
CA CYS A 15 -5.22 -18.24 26.54
C CYS A 15 -4.08 -19.27 26.50
N GLU A 16 -4.12 -20.20 25.54
CA GLU A 16 -3.06 -21.19 25.35
C GLU A 16 -1.74 -20.51 24.94
N ALA A 17 -1.79 -19.53 24.03
CA ALA A 17 -0.62 -18.77 23.63
C ALA A 17 0.04 -18.03 24.80
N LEU A 18 -0.77 -17.42 25.69
CA LEU A 18 -0.28 -16.72 26.88
C LEU A 18 0.43 -17.64 27.86
N SER A 19 0.03 -18.91 27.93
CA SER A 19 0.59 -19.92 28.87
C SER A 19 1.85 -20.60 28.35
N ARG A 20 2.19 -20.48 27.06
CA ARG A 20 3.35 -21.16 26.46
C ARG A 20 4.66 -20.46 26.78
N PRO A 21 5.63 -21.11 27.46
CA PRO A 21 6.97 -20.54 27.63
C PRO A 21 7.65 -20.45 26.25
N GLY A 22 8.07 -19.28 25.85
CA GLY A 22 8.76 -19.05 24.58
C GLY A 22 7.92 -18.37 23.49
N MET A 23 6.64 -18.08 23.74
CA MET A 23 5.88 -17.18 22.88
C MET A 23 6.43 -15.76 22.99
N ARG A 24 6.75 -15.19 21.84
CA ARG A 24 7.19 -13.79 21.76
C ARG A 24 6.00 -12.92 21.36
N PHE A 25 5.65 -12.01 22.23
CA PHE A 25 4.60 -11.04 21.94
C PHE A 25 5.20 -9.83 21.25
N VAL A 26 4.49 -9.32 20.26
CA VAL A 26 4.85 -8.09 19.56
C VAL A 26 4.63 -6.91 20.50
N THR A 27 5.57 -5.98 20.54
CA THR A 27 5.42 -4.74 21.31
C THR A 27 4.21 -3.95 20.77
N VAL A 28 3.37 -3.48 21.68
CA VAL A 28 2.21 -2.65 21.32
C VAL A 28 2.72 -1.36 20.70
N LYS A 29 2.18 -1.00 19.53
CA LYS A 29 2.52 0.25 18.84
C LYS A 29 2.09 1.46 19.67
N THR A 30 2.91 2.50 19.65
CA THR A 30 2.52 3.79 20.22
C THR A 30 1.42 4.44 19.38
N VAL A 31 0.72 5.41 19.95
CA VAL A 31 -0.31 6.17 19.22
C VAL A 31 0.28 6.83 17.97
N GLU A 32 1.46 7.43 18.11
CA GLU A 32 2.18 8.04 16.99
C GLU A 32 2.49 7.06 15.86
N GLN A 33 2.92 5.83 16.19
CA GLN A 33 3.14 4.78 15.19
C GLN A 33 1.84 4.34 14.52
N GLN A 34 0.72 4.31 15.25
CA GLN A 34 -0.59 4.00 14.71
C GLN A 34 -1.06 5.09 13.75
N ASP A 35 -0.81 6.36 14.08
CA ASP A 35 -1.14 7.50 13.23
C ASP A 35 -0.34 7.46 11.91
N ILE A 36 0.96 7.23 12.00
CA ILE A 36 1.81 7.06 10.79
C ILE A 36 1.31 5.89 9.94
N GLN A 37 0.96 4.76 10.56
CA GLN A 37 0.40 3.61 9.85
C GLN A 37 -0.94 3.95 9.18
N ALA A 38 -1.80 4.73 9.84
CA ALA A 38 -3.07 5.18 9.28
C ALA A 38 -2.85 6.05 8.03
N VAL A 39 -1.88 6.98 8.06
CA VAL A 39 -1.50 7.79 6.89
C VAL A 39 -1.11 6.91 5.71
N HIS A 40 -0.25 5.90 5.93
CA HIS A 40 0.16 4.96 4.89
C HIS A 40 -1.02 4.15 4.33
N ARG A 41 -1.89 3.61 5.19
CA ARG A 41 -3.06 2.83 4.77
C ARG A 41 -4.04 3.67 3.95
N ILE A 42 -4.38 4.87 4.41
CA ILE A 42 -5.26 5.79 3.68
C ILE A 42 -4.65 6.15 2.32
N ARG A 43 -3.36 6.45 2.28
CA ARG A 43 -2.65 6.74 1.02
C ARG A 43 -2.73 5.57 0.03
N SER A 44 -2.50 4.35 0.50
CA SER A 44 -2.58 3.14 -0.33
C SER A 44 -3.96 2.95 -0.91
N GLU A 45 -4.99 3.09 -0.10
CA GLU A 45 -6.39 3.00 -0.52
C GLU A 45 -6.70 4.05 -1.60
N LEU A 46 -6.30 5.30 -1.40
CA LEU A 46 -6.50 6.37 -2.39
C LEU A 46 -5.77 6.11 -3.71
N LEU A 47 -4.58 5.48 -3.68
CA LEU A 47 -3.88 5.05 -4.89
C LEU A 47 -4.65 3.95 -5.64
N GLY A 48 -5.23 3.01 -4.92
CA GLY A 48 -6.12 1.98 -5.48
C GLY A 48 -7.34 2.60 -6.15
N GLN A 49 -8.04 3.49 -5.44
CA GLN A 49 -9.21 4.22 -5.95
C GLN A 49 -8.86 5.05 -7.19
N ARG A 50 -7.72 5.75 -7.20
CA ARG A 50 -7.22 6.51 -8.33
C ARG A 50 -6.99 5.63 -9.57
N THR A 51 -6.37 4.47 -9.37
CA THR A 51 -6.12 3.51 -10.45
C THR A 51 -7.43 2.94 -10.99
N SER A 52 -8.35 2.59 -10.12
CA SER A 52 -9.70 2.13 -10.48
C SER A 52 -10.46 3.18 -11.28
N LYS A 53 -10.44 4.44 -10.82
CA LYS A 53 -11.08 5.57 -11.51
C LYS A 53 -10.49 5.80 -12.91
N ALA A 54 -9.17 5.77 -13.04
CA ALA A 54 -8.50 5.88 -14.33
C ALA A 54 -8.87 4.73 -15.29
N ASN A 55 -8.99 3.50 -14.77
CA ASN A 55 -9.40 2.35 -15.58
C ASN A 55 -10.88 2.46 -15.98
N GLN A 56 -11.75 2.98 -15.11
CA GLN A 56 -13.14 3.27 -15.42
C GLN A 56 -13.25 4.28 -16.57
N ILE A 57 -12.50 5.38 -16.51
CA ILE A 57 -12.45 6.38 -17.60
C ILE A 57 -12.00 5.70 -18.89
N ARG A 58 -10.91 4.92 -18.87
CA ARG A 58 -10.39 4.21 -20.06
C ARG A 58 -11.43 3.28 -20.69
N GLY A 59 -12.11 2.49 -19.87
CA GLY A 59 -13.15 1.57 -20.35
C GLY A 59 -14.29 2.31 -21.02
N LEU A 60 -14.81 3.36 -20.39
CA LEU A 60 -15.96 4.11 -20.89
C LEU A 60 -15.65 4.87 -22.18
N VAL A 61 -14.49 5.53 -22.29
CA VAL A 61 -14.14 6.26 -23.54
C VAL A 61 -13.83 5.31 -24.69
N ALA A 62 -13.36 4.09 -24.40
CA ALA A 62 -13.12 3.08 -25.43
C ALA A 62 -14.42 2.66 -26.15
N GLU A 63 -15.58 2.69 -25.47
CA GLU A 63 -16.89 2.42 -26.08
C GLU A 63 -17.27 3.46 -27.13
N TYR A 64 -16.69 4.64 -27.08
CA TYR A 64 -16.82 5.72 -28.06
C TYR A 64 -15.70 5.72 -29.10
N GLY A 65 -14.83 4.70 -29.12
CA GLY A 65 -13.72 4.58 -30.06
C GLY A 65 -12.49 5.42 -29.69
N LEU A 66 -12.47 6.05 -28.50
CA LEU A 66 -11.32 6.82 -28.04
C LEU A 66 -10.31 5.92 -27.36
N VAL A 67 -9.06 5.94 -27.85
CA VAL A 67 -7.97 5.13 -27.29
C VAL A 67 -7.29 5.88 -26.16
N ALA A 68 -7.52 5.44 -24.94
CA ALA A 68 -6.95 6.06 -23.75
C ALA A 68 -5.51 5.56 -23.46
N PRO A 69 -4.56 6.47 -23.20
CA PRO A 69 -3.19 6.08 -22.86
C PRO A 69 -3.12 5.32 -21.53
N GLN A 70 -2.19 4.34 -21.43
CA GLN A 70 -1.96 3.60 -20.18
C GLN A 70 -1.30 4.46 -19.09
N GLN A 71 -0.37 5.34 -19.49
CA GLN A 71 0.32 6.22 -18.55
C GLN A 71 -0.63 7.27 -17.96
N MET A 72 -0.62 7.41 -16.64
CA MET A 72 -1.49 8.33 -15.92
C MET A 72 -1.31 9.80 -16.36
N THR A 73 -0.07 10.21 -16.58
CA THR A 73 0.24 11.56 -17.06
C THR A 73 -0.37 11.87 -18.43
N ARG A 74 -0.32 10.89 -19.34
CA ARG A 74 -0.91 11.05 -20.69
C ARG A 74 -2.43 10.99 -20.65
N LEU A 75 -3.01 10.17 -19.77
CA LEU A 75 -4.46 10.14 -19.55
C LEU A 75 -4.95 11.51 -19.06
N ARG A 76 -4.23 12.13 -18.11
CA ARG A 76 -4.58 13.46 -17.60
C ARG A 76 -4.54 14.55 -18.67
N ALA A 77 -3.64 14.45 -19.63
CA ALA A 77 -3.61 15.39 -20.75
C ALA A 77 -4.77 15.12 -21.74
N ALA A 78 -5.09 13.85 -22.00
CA ALA A 78 -6.08 13.49 -23.00
C ALA A 78 -7.54 13.78 -22.60
N VAL A 79 -7.89 13.66 -21.32
CA VAL A 79 -9.30 13.82 -20.89
C VAL A 79 -9.83 15.24 -21.12
N PRO A 80 -9.11 16.34 -20.78
CA PRO A 80 -9.55 17.68 -21.13
C PRO A 80 -9.73 17.87 -22.64
N ASP A 81 -8.77 17.39 -23.45
CA ASP A 81 -8.85 17.48 -24.92
C ASP A 81 -10.12 16.79 -25.45
N TRP A 82 -10.46 15.62 -24.92
CA TRP A 82 -11.71 14.93 -25.29
C TRP A 82 -12.98 15.67 -24.86
N LEU A 83 -12.94 16.37 -23.74
CA LEU A 83 -14.07 17.15 -23.27
C LEU A 83 -14.30 18.40 -24.11
N GLU A 84 -13.25 18.98 -24.68
CA GLU A 84 -13.32 20.17 -25.52
C GLU A 84 -13.62 19.86 -27.00
N ASP A 85 -13.16 18.72 -27.53
CA ASP A 85 -13.35 18.31 -28.92
C ASP A 85 -14.84 18.00 -29.21
N ALA A 86 -15.49 18.84 -30.00
CA ALA A 86 -16.89 18.71 -30.40
C ALA A 86 -17.14 17.57 -31.41
N GLU A 87 -16.10 17.12 -32.12
CA GLU A 87 -16.23 16.18 -33.23
C GLU A 87 -15.98 14.71 -32.88
N ASN A 88 -15.57 14.42 -31.66
CA ASN A 88 -15.19 13.09 -31.22
C ASN A 88 -16.36 12.13 -30.94
N GLY A 89 -17.59 12.49 -31.28
CA GLY A 89 -18.79 11.64 -31.14
C GLY A 89 -19.31 11.50 -29.72
N LEU A 90 -18.70 12.11 -28.70
CA LEU A 90 -19.21 12.07 -27.33
C LEU A 90 -20.50 12.86 -27.20
N THR A 91 -21.56 12.24 -26.67
CA THR A 91 -22.82 12.92 -26.39
C THR A 91 -22.68 13.94 -25.24
N CYS A 92 -23.54 14.96 -25.21
CA CYS A 92 -23.55 15.94 -24.10
C CYS A 92 -23.73 15.26 -22.74
N ARG A 93 -24.55 14.21 -22.67
CA ARG A 93 -24.75 13.43 -21.42
C ARG A 93 -23.46 12.75 -21.01
N PHE A 94 -22.75 12.09 -21.93
CA PHE A 94 -21.51 11.38 -21.60
C PHE A 94 -20.39 12.35 -21.24
N ARG A 95 -20.29 13.52 -21.90
CA ARG A 95 -19.34 14.59 -21.52
C ARG A 95 -19.56 15.02 -20.08
N GLY A 96 -20.81 15.21 -19.64
CA GLY A 96 -21.11 15.53 -18.24
C GLY A 96 -20.66 14.44 -17.26
N LEU A 97 -20.89 13.15 -17.61
CA LEU A 97 -20.42 12.01 -16.80
C LEU A 97 -18.89 11.91 -16.77
N LEU A 98 -18.25 12.06 -17.92
CA LEU A 98 -16.78 12.04 -18.04
C LEU A 98 -16.14 13.16 -17.23
N ASN A 99 -16.71 14.37 -17.29
CA ASN A 99 -16.23 15.49 -16.48
C ASN A 99 -16.32 15.18 -14.97
N GLY A 100 -17.44 14.60 -14.51
CA GLY A 100 -17.56 14.18 -13.10
C GLY A 100 -16.51 13.15 -12.68
N LEU A 101 -16.22 12.15 -13.54
CA LEU A 101 -15.16 11.17 -13.31
C LEU A 101 -13.77 11.80 -13.31
N TRP A 102 -13.57 12.81 -14.13
CA TRP A 102 -12.35 13.60 -14.20
C TRP A 102 -12.13 14.40 -12.91
N ASP A 103 -13.15 15.10 -12.44
CA ASP A 103 -13.09 15.84 -11.18
C ASP A 103 -12.77 14.93 -9.99
N ASP A 104 -13.36 13.72 -9.98
CA ASP A 104 -13.04 12.70 -8.98
C ASP A 104 -11.57 12.28 -9.04
N LEU A 105 -11.04 12.04 -10.23
CA LEU A 105 -9.63 11.65 -10.42
C LEU A 105 -8.68 12.75 -9.92
N ILE A 106 -8.95 14.01 -10.26
CA ILE A 106 -8.17 15.17 -9.81
C ILE A 106 -8.22 15.30 -8.28
N ARG A 107 -9.39 15.11 -7.68
CA ARG A 107 -9.56 15.14 -6.22
C ARG A 107 -8.74 14.06 -5.52
N LEU A 108 -8.73 12.84 -6.07
CA LEU A 108 -7.88 11.75 -5.56
C LEU A 108 -6.39 12.07 -5.67
N ASP A 109 -5.96 12.67 -6.79
CA ASP A 109 -4.56 13.11 -6.96
C ASP A 109 -4.16 14.15 -5.90
N HIS A 110 -5.02 15.13 -5.65
CA HIS A 110 -4.76 16.15 -4.60
C HIS A 110 -4.62 15.51 -3.21
N ARG A 111 -5.52 14.61 -2.86
CA ARG A 111 -5.47 13.93 -1.57
C ARG A 111 -4.23 13.05 -1.41
N VAL A 112 -3.83 12.33 -2.45
CA VAL A 112 -2.56 11.55 -2.42
C VAL A 112 -1.37 12.48 -2.23
N ALA A 113 -1.33 13.62 -2.94
CA ALA A 113 -0.25 14.59 -2.81
C ALA A 113 -0.19 15.25 -1.41
N GLU A 114 -1.32 15.41 -0.74
CA GLU A 114 -1.38 15.88 0.66
C GLU A 114 -0.73 14.89 1.61
N LEU A 115 -1.10 13.59 1.50
CA LEU A 115 -0.50 12.54 2.33
C LEU A 115 0.99 12.33 2.00
N ASP A 116 1.40 12.49 0.74
CA ASP A 116 2.82 12.46 0.37
C ASP A 116 3.61 13.60 1.05
N ARG A 117 3.03 14.79 1.15
CA ARG A 117 3.65 15.91 1.88
C ARG A 117 3.73 15.64 3.38
N GLU A 118 2.69 15.07 3.97
CA GLU A 118 2.66 14.67 5.37
C GLU A 118 3.73 13.62 5.69
N ILE A 119 3.83 12.56 4.88
CA ILE A 119 4.88 11.53 5.01
C ILE A 119 6.28 12.15 4.92
N ASN A 120 6.50 13.06 3.97
CA ASN A 120 7.77 13.77 3.84
C ASN A 120 8.07 14.63 5.09
N ALA A 121 7.07 15.32 5.63
CA ALA A 121 7.23 16.11 6.84
C ALA A 121 7.59 15.22 8.05
N ILE A 122 6.89 14.10 8.25
CA ILE A 122 7.22 13.11 9.28
C ILE A 122 8.67 12.64 9.13
N ALA A 123 9.05 12.24 7.92
CA ALA A 123 10.41 11.75 7.62
C ALA A 123 11.51 12.80 7.86
N GLN A 124 11.18 14.08 7.72
CA GLN A 124 12.10 15.19 7.99
C GLN A 124 12.24 15.54 9.48
N HIS A 125 11.24 15.25 10.30
CA HIS A 125 11.27 15.56 11.73
C HIS A 125 11.77 14.39 12.57
N ASP A 126 11.52 13.17 12.17
CA ASP A 126 11.91 11.96 12.89
C ASP A 126 13.42 11.64 12.69
N PRO A 127 14.23 11.56 13.77
CA PRO A 127 15.66 11.27 13.68
C PRO A 127 15.97 9.85 13.18
N VAL A 128 15.07 8.87 13.44
CA VAL A 128 15.22 7.48 12.97
C VAL A 128 14.98 7.43 11.47
N ALA A 129 13.93 8.12 10.99
CA ALA A 129 13.65 8.24 9.56
C ALA A 129 14.82 8.87 8.80
N LYS A 130 15.42 9.94 9.35
CA LYS A 130 16.63 10.56 8.76
C LYS A 130 17.80 9.60 8.63
N ARG A 131 18.04 8.78 9.66
CA ARG A 131 19.10 7.76 9.64
C ARG A 131 18.79 6.66 8.60
N LEU A 132 17.56 6.19 8.53
CA LEU A 132 17.14 5.19 7.55
C LEU A 132 17.30 5.69 6.10
N GLN A 133 17.03 6.96 5.84
CA GLN A 133 17.17 7.57 4.52
C GLN A 133 18.64 7.70 4.04
N GLN A 134 19.62 7.47 4.90
CA GLN A 134 21.03 7.36 4.50
C GLN A 134 21.32 6.04 3.77
N LEU A 135 20.45 5.04 3.91
CA LEU A 135 20.56 3.77 3.20
C LEU A 135 20.10 3.96 1.76
N ARG A 136 20.89 3.44 0.83
CA ARG A 136 20.56 3.49 -0.61
C ARG A 136 19.22 2.78 -0.88
N GLY A 137 18.27 3.47 -1.52
CA GLY A 137 16.95 2.94 -1.86
C GLY A 137 15.88 3.16 -0.79
N VAL A 138 16.24 3.71 0.38
CA VAL A 138 15.28 4.05 1.43
C VAL A 138 14.91 5.53 1.34
N GLY A 139 13.75 5.82 0.77
CA GLY A 139 13.17 7.16 0.75
C GLY A 139 12.26 7.44 1.94
N PRO A 140 11.65 8.64 2.03
CA PRO A 140 10.75 9.02 3.11
C PRO A 140 9.61 8.02 3.35
N LEU A 141 8.99 7.52 2.27
CA LEU A 141 7.89 6.56 2.33
C LEU A 141 8.32 5.26 3.04
N ILE A 142 9.45 4.67 2.63
CA ILE A 142 9.96 3.42 3.22
C ILE A 142 10.42 3.66 4.66
N ALA A 143 11.11 4.78 4.92
CA ALA A 143 11.60 5.09 6.25
C ALA A 143 10.46 5.22 7.28
N THR A 144 9.42 5.96 6.96
CA THR A 144 8.26 6.14 7.85
C THR A 144 7.42 4.86 7.99
N ALA A 145 7.26 4.07 6.91
CA ALA A 145 6.60 2.79 6.98
C ALA A 145 7.34 1.81 7.90
N LEU A 146 8.68 1.76 7.83
CA LEU A 146 9.51 0.94 8.73
C LEU A 146 9.34 1.35 10.20
N ILE A 147 9.32 2.65 10.50
CA ILE A 147 9.09 3.14 11.86
C ILE A 147 7.72 2.71 12.39
N ALA A 148 6.68 2.85 11.56
CA ALA A 148 5.32 2.46 11.93
C ALA A 148 5.17 0.94 12.09
N ALA A 149 5.89 0.14 11.30
CA ALA A 149 5.81 -1.33 11.34
C ALA A 149 6.66 -1.93 12.46
N VAL A 150 7.90 -1.48 12.59
CA VAL A 150 8.92 -2.10 13.46
C VAL A 150 8.84 -1.61 14.91
N GLY A 151 8.59 -0.31 15.10
CA GLY A 151 8.63 0.29 16.43
C GLY A 151 10.02 0.22 17.04
N ASN A 152 10.19 -0.54 18.13
CA ASN A 152 11.51 -0.74 18.74
C ASN A 152 12.25 -1.92 18.07
N ALA A 153 13.36 -1.61 17.41
CA ALA A 153 14.19 -2.61 16.72
C ALA A 153 14.91 -3.58 17.70
N GLU A 154 15.08 -3.22 18.98
CA GLU A 154 15.71 -4.06 19.99
C GLU A 154 14.92 -5.35 20.29
N GLN A 155 13.64 -5.40 19.93
CA GLN A 155 12.83 -6.62 20.06
C GLN A 155 13.31 -7.75 19.11
N PHE A 156 14.10 -7.44 18.09
CA PHE A 156 14.61 -8.42 17.13
C PHE A 156 16.06 -8.79 17.45
N SER A 157 16.34 -10.07 17.56
CA SER A 157 17.70 -10.55 17.84
C SER A 157 18.67 -10.39 16.65
N ASN A 158 18.14 -10.27 15.43
CA ASN A 158 18.92 -10.06 14.21
C ASN A 158 18.03 -9.56 13.05
N GLY A 159 18.68 -9.08 11.97
CA GLY A 159 17.98 -8.55 10.79
C GLY A 159 17.11 -9.58 10.07
N ARG A 160 17.43 -10.89 10.13
CA ARG A 160 16.61 -11.95 9.54
C ARG A 160 15.26 -12.07 10.25
N GLN A 161 15.26 -11.97 11.58
CA GLN A 161 14.03 -12.00 12.36
C GLN A 161 13.16 -10.76 12.08
N MET A 162 13.76 -9.59 11.94
CA MET A 162 13.08 -8.37 11.54
C MET A 162 12.48 -8.51 10.13
N ALA A 163 13.26 -9.01 9.16
CA ALA A 163 12.77 -9.24 7.80
C ALA A 163 11.59 -10.23 7.77
N ALA A 164 11.66 -11.30 8.56
CA ALA A 164 10.58 -12.28 8.69
C ALA A 164 9.29 -11.67 9.28
N SER A 165 9.42 -10.77 10.27
CA SER A 165 8.25 -10.07 10.86
C SER A 165 7.57 -9.11 9.89
N LEU A 166 8.32 -8.60 8.90
CA LEU A 166 7.80 -7.75 7.83
C LEU A 166 7.30 -8.56 6.62
N GLY A 167 7.26 -9.91 6.71
CA GLY A 167 6.88 -10.76 5.60
C GLY A 167 7.92 -10.83 4.48
N LEU A 168 9.12 -10.27 4.67
CA LEU A 168 10.23 -10.27 3.71
C LEU A 168 11.02 -11.58 3.79
N THR A 169 10.33 -12.70 3.58
CA THR A 169 10.96 -14.03 3.59
C THR A 169 11.08 -14.57 2.16
N PRO A 170 12.24 -15.15 1.79
CA PRO A 170 12.36 -15.82 0.50
C PRO A 170 11.35 -16.97 0.42
N LYS A 171 10.63 -17.09 -0.69
CA LYS A 171 9.80 -18.28 -0.93
C LYS A 171 10.74 -19.49 -1.08
N GLN A 172 10.62 -20.45 -0.18
CA GLN A 172 11.34 -21.70 -0.25
C GLN A 172 10.48 -22.73 -0.98
N HIS A 173 10.92 -23.16 -2.15
CA HIS A 173 10.39 -24.34 -2.83
C HIS A 173 11.36 -25.49 -2.62
N SER A 174 11.11 -26.31 -1.61
CA SER A 174 11.80 -27.57 -1.44
C SER A 174 10.96 -28.69 -2.03
N SER A 175 11.36 -29.24 -3.16
CA SER A 175 10.85 -30.49 -3.69
C SER A 175 12.02 -31.45 -3.91
N GLY A 176 12.01 -32.59 -3.23
CA GLY A 176 12.93 -33.68 -3.51
C GLY A 176 14.40 -33.41 -3.17
N GLY A 177 14.73 -32.80 -2.03
CA GLY A 177 16.10 -32.67 -1.52
C GLY A 177 16.99 -31.65 -2.22
N LYS A 178 16.43 -30.77 -3.07
CA LYS A 178 17.16 -29.64 -3.67
C LYS A 178 16.49 -28.32 -3.23
N ASP A 179 17.18 -27.58 -2.38
CA ASP A 179 16.77 -26.23 -1.98
C ASP A 179 17.02 -25.25 -3.14
N ARG A 180 15.95 -24.79 -3.77
CA ARG A 180 15.99 -23.66 -4.70
C ARG A 180 15.39 -22.44 -4.03
N MET A 181 16.20 -21.47 -3.67
CA MET A 181 15.75 -20.13 -3.30
C MET A 181 15.35 -19.38 -4.56
N GLN A 182 14.06 -19.15 -4.76
CA GLN A 182 13.58 -18.21 -5.75
C GLN A 182 13.25 -16.89 -5.06
N GLY A 183 13.84 -15.79 -5.56
CA GLY A 183 13.78 -14.45 -4.98
C GLY A 183 12.45 -13.73 -5.15
N THR A 184 11.34 -14.36 -4.81
CA THR A 184 10.03 -13.71 -4.76
C THR A 184 9.57 -13.64 -3.31
N LEU A 185 9.39 -12.43 -2.81
CA LEU A 185 8.85 -12.14 -1.49
C LEU A 185 7.36 -12.49 -1.48
N SER A 186 6.89 -13.25 -0.48
CA SER A 186 5.46 -13.39 -0.22
C SER A 186 5.06 -12.33 0.81
N THR A 187 4.07 -11.55 0.50
CA THR A 187 3.43 -10.66 1.48
C THR A 187 2.24 -11.36 2.09
N GLN A 188 2.08 -11.21 3.38
CA GLN A 188 0.77 -11.21 3.99
C GLN A 188 0.15 -9.81 3.77
N ASP A 189 -1.14 -9.77 3.49
CA ASP A 189 -1.88 -8.68 2.83
C ASP A 189 -1.91 -7.29 3.51
N ASP A 190 -1.15 -7.02 4.58
CA ASP A 190 -1.28 -5.79 5.34
C ASP A 190 -0.15 -4.75 5.18
N ASP A 191 0.99 -5.09 4.55
CA ASP A 191 2.13 -4.18 4.43
C ASP A 191 2.61 -4.00 2.98
N THR A 192 1.70 -3.63 2.08
CA THR A 192 1.97 -3.37 0.65
C THR A 192 2.99 -2.25 0.38
N HIS A 193 3.40 -1.51 1.40
CA HIS A 193 4.31 -0.36 1.27
C HIS A 193 5.80 -0.70 1.34
N LEU A 194 6.14 -1.95 1.70
CA LEU A 194 7.55 -2.38 1.86
C LEU A 194 8.03 -3.28 0.71
N ARG A 195 7.31 -3.33 -0.40
CA ARG A 195 7.70 -4.04 -1.62
C ARG A 195 8.44 -3.16 -2.61
#